data_571ae0e66585ecbd600ce997c4adb4ef
#
_entry.id   571ae0e66585ecbd600ce997c4adb4ef
#
_cell.length_a   1.000
_cell.length_b   1.000
_cell.length_c   1.000
_cell.angle_alpha   90.00
_cell.angle_beta   90.00
_cell.angle_gamma   90.00
#
_symmetry.space_group_name_H-M   'P 1'
#
loop_
_entity.id
_entity.type
_entity.pdbx_description
1 polymer ?
#
loop_
_entity_poly.entity_id
_entity_poly.type
_entity_poly.pdbx_seq_one_letter_code
_entity_poly.pdbx_strand_id
1 'polypeptide(L)'
;NDVQYVMNCAAYTAVDKAEEHEDLCMRINRDAVRNLGEAAHAVGAKVIHVSTDYVFDGTSCRPYLESDATCPVSVYGRTKLAGEQALMEVCPDSVIIRTAWLYSEYGNNFMKTVLRLGKERDELRFIFDQVGTPTYAGDLAVAMLAVLERAEAGKFIPGIYHFSDEGVC
;
A
#
# COMPACT_ATOMS: atom_id res chain seq x y z
N ASN A 1 -9.24 -24.42 10.71
CA ASN A 1 -8.33 -24.02 9.61
C ASN A 1 -7.12 -23.37 10.25
N ASP A 2 -5.95 -23.91 10.05
CA ASP A 2 -4.70 -23.42 10.62
C ASP A 2 -4.12 -22.35 9.69
N VAL A 3 -4.74 -21.14 9.69
CA VAL A 3 -4.20 -19.99 8.96
C VAL A 3 -2.99 -19.49 9.75
N GLN A 4 -1.83 -19.47 9.12
CA GLN A 4 -0.58 -18.99 9.73
C GLN A 4 -0.20 -17.59 9.25
N TYR A 5 -0.58 -17.25 8.02
CA TYR A 5 -0.27 -15.95 7.39
C TYR A 5 -1.47 -15.40 6.63
N VAL A 6 -1.61 -14.09 6.65
CA VAL A 6 -2.60 -13.33 5.87
C VAL A 6 -1.87 -12.27 5.07
N MET A 7 -1.97 -12.34 3.73
CA MET A 7 -1.50 -11.27 2.84
C MET A 7 -2.68 -10.38 2.47
N ASN A 8 -2.74 -9.18 3.03
CA ASN A 8 -3.83 -8.25 2.79
C ASN A 8 -3.48 -7.24 1.70
N CYS A 9 -3.97 -7.48 0.49
CA CYS A 9 -3.88 -6.57 -0.65
C CYS A 9 -5.20 -5.81 -0.92
N ALA A 10 -6.23 -6.02 -0.09
CA ALA A 10 -7.52 -5.35 -0.27
C ALA A 10 -7.47 -3.91 0.23
N ALA A 11 -7.96 -2.98 -0.58
CA ALA A 11 -8.07 -1.58 -0.22
C ALA A 11 -9.08 -0.85 -1.12
N TYR A 12 -9.59 0.27 -0.63
CA TYR A 12 -10.23 1.28 -1.47
C TYR A 12 -9.11 2.14 -2.08
N THR A 13 -8.92 2.07 -3.38
CA THR A 13 -7.76 2.67 -4.08
C THR A 13 -8.11 3.80 -5.05
N ALA A 14 -9.38 4.15 -5.21
CA ALA A 14 -9.81 5.24 -6.08
C ALA A 14 -9.58 6.59 -5.37
N VAL A 15 -8.35 7.11 -5.46
CA VAL A 15 -7.86 8.28 -4.71
C VAL A 15 -8.80 9.48 -4.83
N ASP A 16 -9.15 9.88 -6.05
CA ASP A 16 -10.02 11.05 -6.28
C ASP A 16 -11.43 10.85 -5.72
N LYS A 17 -11.99 9.64 -5.89
CA LYS A 17 -13.32 9.32 -5.36
C LYS A 17 -13.34 9.16 -3.83
N ALA A 18 -12.20 8.95 -3.22
CA ALA A 18 -12.10 8.85 -1.77
C ALA A 18 -12.53 10.15 -1.09
N GLU A 19 -12.26 11.31 -1.72
CA GLU A 19 -12.67 12.63 -1.21
C GLU A 19 -14.19 12.79 -1.08
N GLU A 20 -14.95 12.06 -1.91
CA GLU A 20 -16.43 12.06 -1.87
C GLU A 20 -17.00 10.93 -1.00
N HIS A 21 -16.18 9.92 -0.66
CA HIS A 21 -16.61 8.68 0.00
C HIS A 21 -15.77 8.34 1.23
N GLU A 22 -15.43 9.33 2.05
CA GLU A 22 -14.53 9.15 3.21
C GLU A 22 -14.98 8.04 4.15
N ASP A 23 -16.28 7.96 4.48
CA ASP A 23 -16.83 6.92 5.35
C ASP A 23 -16.63 5.50 4.79
N LEU A 24 -16.84 5.32 3.49
CA LEU A 24 -16.62 4.02 2.84
C LEU A 24 -15.13 3.69 2.82
N CYS A 25 -14.30 4.68 2.49
CA CYS A 25 -12.85 4.54 2.47
C CYS A 25 -12.31 4.16 3.86
N MET A 26 -12.82 4.79 4.91
CA MET A 26 -12.45 4.50 6.29
C MET A 26 -12.88 3.08 6.70
N ARG A 27 -14.09 2.65 6.35
CA ARG A 27 -14.55 1.28 6.64
C ARG A 27 -13.69 0.22 5.96
N ILE A 28 -13.22 0.47 4.72
CA ILE A 28 -12.41 -0.51 3.97
C ILE A 28 -10.94 -0.44 4.39
N ASN A 29 -10.37 0.77 4.46
CA ASN A 29 -8.93 0.93 4.67
C ASN A 29 -8.51 0.89 6.14
N ARG A 30 -9.41 1.15 7.08
CA ARG A 30 -9.15 1.07 8.52
C ARG A 30 -9.91 -0.06 9.19
N ASP A 31 -11.26 -0.02 9.18
CA ASP A 31 -12.06 -0.92 10.01
C ASP A 31 -11.94 -2.38 9.57
N ALA A 32 -11.96 -2.64 8.27
CA ALA A 32 -11.76 -3.99 7.76
C ALA A 32 -10.34 -4.51 8.03
N VAL A 33 -9.32 -3.62 7.98
CA VAL A 33 -7.93 -3.98 8.31
C VAL A 33 -7.80 -4.30 9.80
N ARG A 34 -8.44 -3.51 10.68
CA ARG A 34 -8.51 -3.80 12.12
C ARG A 34 -9.16 -5.16 12.39
N ASN A 35 -10.34 -5.40 11.82
CA ASN A 35 -11.08 -6.66 12.00
C ASN A 35 -10.25 -7.87 11.53
N LEU A 36 -9.54 -7.73 10.41
CA LEU A 36 -8.63 -8.75 9.89
C LEU A 36 -7.46 -8.99 10.85
N GLY A 37 -6.87 -7.92 11.39
CA GLY A 37 -5.80 -8.00 12.38
C GLY A 37 -6.24 -8.67 13.67
N GLU A 38 -7.41 -8.32 14.21
CA GLU A 38 -8.00 -8.96 15.40
C GLU A 38 -8.22 -10.46 15.17
N ALA A 39 -8.79 -10.82 14.00
CA ALA A 39 -9.02 -12.22 13.66
C ALA A 39 -7.71 -13.02 13.48
N ALA A 40 -6.69 -12.40 12.84
CA ALA A 40 -5.38 -13.00 12.67
C ALA A 40 -4.69 -13.21 14.01
N HIS A 41 -4.68 -12.18 14.86
CA HIS A 41 -4.09 -12.24 16.20
C HIS A 41 -4.74 -13.33 17.08
N ALA A 42 -6.06 -13.47 17.02
CA ALA A 42 -6.81 -14.46 17.79
C ALA A 42 -6.44 -15.90 17.46
N VAL A 43 -5.93 -16.17 16.25
CA VAL A 43 -5.49 -17.51 15.82
C VAL A 43 -3.96 -17.64 15.74
N GLY A 44 -3.21 -16.62 16.16
CA GLY A 44 -1.75 -16.61 16.12
C GLY A 44 -1.17 -16.43 14.70
N ALA A 45 -1.97 -15.99 13.73
CA ALA A 45 -1.53 -15.71 12.37
C ALA A 45 -0.81 -14.37 12.28
N LYS A 46 0.15 -14.26 11.35
CA LYS A 46 0.87 -13.03 11.05
C LYS A 46 0.25 -12.33 9.82
N VAL A 47 0.30 -11.00 9.80
CA VAL A 47 -0.26 -10.22 8.69
C VAL A 47 0.85 -9.54 7.90
N ILE A 48 0.79 -9.62 6.58
CA ILE A 48 1.56 -8.81 5.64
C ILE A 48 0.55 -7.90 4.93
N HIS A 49 0.63 -6.59 5.18
CA HIS A 49 -0.35 -5.61 4.67
C HIS A 49 0.29 -4.64 3.70
N VAL A 50 -0.33 -4.46 2.54
CA VAL A 50 0.11 -3.47 1.53
C VAL A 50 -0.47 -2.10 1.87
N SER A 51 0.41 -1.11 2.03
CA SER A 51 0.08 0.29 2.23
C SER A 51 0.62 1.16 1.10
N THR A 52 0.78 2.46 1.32
CA THR A 52 1.05 3.45 0.28
C THR A 52 2.00 4.54 0.77
N ASP A 53 2.70 5.17 -0.17
CA ASP A 53 3.45 6.41 0.01
C ASP A 53 2.57 7.65 0.28
N TYR A 54 1.26 7.59 -0.05
CA TYR A 54 0.29 8.67 0.26
C TYR A 54 0.12 8.95 1.77
N VAL A 55 0.76 8.18 2.64
CA VAL A 55 0.87 8.49 4.07
C VAL A 55 1.78 9.68 4.36
N PHE A 56 2.57 10.12 3.39
CA PHE A 56 3.43 11.31 3.45
C PHE A 56 2.77 12.51 2.75
N ASP A 57 3.31 13.70 2.97
CA ASP A 57 2.80 14.95 2.38
C ASP A 57 3.35 15.27 0.97
N GLY A 58 4.37 14.54 0.52
CA GLY A 58 5.00 14.73 -0.79
C GLY A 58 5.92 15.95 -0.88
N THR A 59 6.26 16.61 0.22
CA THR A 59 7.07 17.85 0.21
C THR A 59 8.57 17.61 0.31
N SER A 60 9.01 16.37 0.51
CA SER A 60 10.42 16.04 0.65
C SER A 60 11.17 16.13 -0.68
N CYS A 61 12.38 16.68 -0.63
CA CYS A 61 13.33 16.69 -1.76
C CYS A 61 14.25 15.45 -1.79
N ARG A 62 14.07 14.50 -0.88
CA ARG A 62 14.75 13.22 -0.82
C ARG A 62 13.76 12.08 -0.71
N PRO A 63 14.15 10.84 -1.04
CA PRO A 63 13.30 9.68 -0.75
C PRO A 63 12.89 9.63 0.73
N TYR A 64 11.63 9.30 0.99
CA TYR A 64 11.13 9.07 2.34
C TYR A 64 11.70 7.79 2.92
N LEU A 65 11.99 7.83 4.22
CA LEU A 65 12.38 6.66 5.01
C LEU A 65 11.17 6.18 5.83
N GLU A 66 11.20 4.93 6.26
CA GLU A 66 10.15 4.35 7.12
C GLU A 66 9.99 5.10 8.45
N SER A 67 11.08 5.72 8.92
CA SER A 67 11.12 6.53 10.16
C SER A 67 10.67 7.97 10.00
N ASP A 68 10.41 8.44 8.77
CA ASP A 68 9.96 9.80 8.55
C ASP A 68 8.52 9.99 9.06
N ALA A 69 8.23 11.18 9.55
CA ALA A 69 6.91 11.53 10.06
C ALA A 69 5.87 11.47 8.93
N THR A 70 4.78 10.77 9.18
CA THR A 70 3.65 10.72 8.25
C THR A 70 2.79 11.97 8.36
N CYS A 71 2.33 12.49 7.22
CA CYS A 71 1.46 13.68 7.14
C CYS A 71 0.56 13.59 5.88
N PRO A 72 -0.41 12.65 5.84
CA PRO A 72 -1.23 12.43 4.66
C PRO A 72 -2.14 13.63 4.36
N VAL A 73 -2.16 14.08 3.12
CA VAL A 73 -2.96 15.23 2.67
C VAL A 73 -4.30 14.84 2.07
N SER A 74 -4.45 13.60 1.57
CA SER A 74 -5.68 13.09 0.96
C SER A 74 -6.49 12.19 1.90
N VAL A 75 -7.79 12.04 1.65
CA VAL A 75 -8.65 11.07 2.34
C VAL A 75 -8.08 9.64 2.19
N TYR A 76 -7.65 9.28 0.97
CA TYR A 76 -7.01 7.99 0.73
C TYR A 76 -5.81 7.77 1.65
N GLY A 77 -4.87 8.71 1.68
CA GLY A 77 -3.68 8.63 2.54
C GLY A 77 -4.02 8.55 4.03
N ARG A 78 -4.95 9.41 4.51
CA ARG A 78 -5.41 9.40 5.91
C ARG A 78 -6.03 8.07 6.31
N THR A 79 -6.88 7.50 5.46
CA THR A 79 -7.56 6.23 5.75
C THR A 79 -6.61 5.04 5.70
N LYS A 80 -5.63 5.04 4.78
CA LYS A 80 -4.56 4.02 4.74
C LYS A 80 -3.67 4.08 5.97
N LEU A 81 -3.24 5.27 6.38
CA LEU A 81 -2.46 5.45 7.62
C LEU A 81 -3.24 4.99 8.85
N ALA A 82 -4.53 5.34 8.94
CA ALA A 82 -5.38 4.86 10.02
C ALA A 82 -5.47 3.32 10.05
N GLY A 83 -5.44 2.67 8.89
CA GLY A 83 -5.37 1.21 8.77
C GLY A 83 -4.06 0.63 9.27
N GLU A 84 -2.91 1.25 8.91
CA GLU A 84 -1.61 0.85 9.45
C GLU A 84 -1.60 0.88 10.98
N GLN A 85 -2.05 2.01 11.55
CA GLN A 85 -2.10 2.22 13.01
C GLN A 85 -3.03 1.21 13.68
N ALA A 86 -4.22 0.99 13.12
CA ALA A 86 -5.18 0.03 13.64
C ALA A 86 -4.66 -1.41 13.60
N LEU A 87 -3.97 -1.80 12.53
CA LEU A 87 -3.35 -3.12 12.41
C LEU A 87 -2.26 -3.32 13.46
N MET A 88 -1.34 -2.37 13.59
CA MET A 88 -0.24 -2.46 14.55
C MET A 88 -0.72 -2.46 16.00
N GLU A 89 -1.86 -1.81 16.29
CA GLU A 89 -2.49 -1.84 17.62
C GLU A 89 -3.02 -3.23 17.98
N VAL A 90 -3.72 -3.91 17.05
CA VAL A 90 -4.42 -5.17 17.33
C VAL A 90 -3.61 -6.43 16.98
N CYS A 91 -2.65 -6.31 16.08
CA CYS A 91 -1.79 -7.40 15.63
C CYS A 91 -0.34 -6.89 15.44
N PRO A 92 0.41 -6.66 16.53
CA PRO A 92 1.76 -6.06 16.47
C PRO A 92 2.76 -6.95 15.71
N ASP A 93 2.51 -8.26 15.60
CA ASP A 93 3.28 -9.18 14.77
C ASP A 93 2.89 -9.10 13.29
N SER A 94 2.86 -7.88 12.74
CA SER A 94 2.53 -7.61 11.35
C SER A 94 3.69 -6.93 10.62
N VAL A 95 3.76 -7.16 9.31
CA VAL A 95 4.60 -6.42 8.37
C VAL A 95 3.69 -5.54 7.51
N ILE A 96 4.00 -4.25 7.44
CA ILE A 96 3.35 -3.28 6.57
C ILE A 96 4.32 -2.89 5.48
N ILE A 97 3.93 -3.02 4.22
CA ILE A 97 4.75 -2.65 3.06
C ILE A 97 4.10 -1.44 2.39
N ARG A 98 4.72 -0.27 2.51
CA ARG A 98 4.34 0.92 1.75
C ARG A 98 4.95 0.84 0.37
N THR A 99 4.13 1.05 -0.66
CA THR A 99 4.56 1.04 -2.07
C THR A 99 4.01 2.26 -2.80
N ALA A 100 4.54 2.54 -3.98
CA ALA A 100 4.16 3.70 -4.79
C ALA A 100 3.89 3.28 -6.24
N TRP A 101 2.99 3.98 -6.93
CA TRP A 101 2.75 3.93 -8.36
C TRP A 101 2.65 2.50 -8.92
N LEU A 102 1.84 1.66 -8.24
CA LEU A 102 1.70 0.25 -8.58
C LEU A 102 1.06 0.06 -9.95
N TYR A 103 1.72 -0.74 -10.80
CA TYR A 103 1.21 -1.08 -12.12
C TYR A 103 1.35 -2.58 -12.42
N SER A 104 0.54 -3.06 -13.37
CA SER A 104 0.52 -4.45 -13.79
C SER A 104 -0.22 -4.59 -15.12
N GLU A 105 0.00 -5.69 -15.81
CA GLU A 105 -0.81 -6.14 -16.95
C GLU A 105 -2.26 -6.47 -16.54
N TYR A 106 -2.51 -6.71 -15.26
CA TYR A 106 -3.84 -6.99 -14.72
C TYR A 106 -4.52 -5.74 -14.15
N GLY A 107 -5.85 -5.75 -14.12
CA GLY A 107 -6.65 -4.67 -13.53
C GLY A 107 -6.52 -3.34 -14.28
N ASN A 108 -6.95 -2.28 -13.61
CA ASN A 108 -6.82 -0.90 -14.08
C ASN A 108 -5.67 -0.21 -13.36
N ASN A 109 -4.82 0.50 -14.09
CA ASN A 109 -3.72 1.29 -13.55
C ASN A 109 -3.40 2.47 -14.46
N PHE A 110 -2.57 3.40 -13.97
CA PHE A 110 -2.21 4.62 -14.68
C PHE A 110 -1.51 4.31 -16.01
N MET A 111 -0.56 3.38 -16.05
CA MET A 111 0.17 2.99 -17.27
C MET A 111 -0.79 2.54 -18.37
N LYS A 112 -1.74 1.66 -18.06
CA LYS A 112 -2.75 1.18 -19.04
C LYS A 112 -3.67 2.30 -19.50
N THR A 113 -4.00 3.23 -18.60
CA THR A 113 -4.81 4.40 -18.94
C THR A 113 -4.07 5.31 -19.93
N VAL A 114 -2.78 5.58 -19.68
CA VAL A 114 -1.94 6.36 -20.60
C VAL A 114 -1.81 5.68 -21.97
N LEU A 115 -1.52 4.38 -21.99
CA LEU A 115 -1.42 3.61 -23.25
C LEU A 115 -2.72 3.62 -24.05
N ARG A 116 -3.87 3.56 -23.38
CA ARG A 116 -5.17 3.66 -24.06
C ARG A 116 -5.43 5.06 -24.58
N LEU A 117 -5.28 6.07 -23.73
CA LEU A 117 -5.53 7.47 -24.14
C LEU A 117 -4.57 7.94 -25.22
N GLY A 118 -3.31 7.50 -25.23
CA GLY A 118 -2.34 7.81 -26.26
C GLY A 118 -2.68 7.24 -27.65
N LYS A 119 -3.58 6.23 -27.71
CA LYS A 119 -4.12 5.72 -28.97
C LYS A 119 -5.38 6.46 -29.43
N GLU A 120 -6.07 7.14 -28.50
CA GLU A 120 -7.37 7.78 -28.72
C GLU A 120 -7.26 9.29 -28.91
N ARG A 121 -6.13 9.92 -28.51
CA ARG A 121 -5.96 11.36 -28.46
C ARG A 121 -4.61 11.79 -29.00
N ASP A 122 -4.59 12.89 -29.75
CA ASP A 122 -3.36 13.48 -30.29
C ASP A 122 -2.51 14.19 -29.24
N GLU A 123 -3.13 14.62 -28.12
CA GLU A 123 -2.48 15.34 -27.03
C GLU A 123 -2.96 14.81 -25.67
N LEU A 124 -2.01 14.56 -24.78
CA LEU A 124 -2.25 14.22 -23.38
C LEU A 124 -1.57 15.26 -22.48
N ARG A 125 -2.26 15.69 -21.42
CA ARG A 125 -1.71 16.59 -20.40
C ARG A 125 -1.58 15.87 -19.09
N PHE A 126 -0.40 15.93 -18.50
CA PHE A 126 -0.07 15.36 -17.20
C PHE A 126 0.42 16.43 -16.25
N ILE A 127 0.22 16.20 -14.96
CA ILE A 127 0.90 16.98 -13.92
C ILE A 127 2.40 16.73 -14.04
N PHE A 128 3.21 17.73 -13.71
CA PHE A 128 4.67 17.69 -13.91
C PHE A 128 5.43 17.89 -12.59
N ASP A 129 4.75 18.07 -11.49
CA ASP A 129 5.29 18.42 -10.17
C ASP A 129 5.34 17.23 -9.21
N GLN A 130 5.11 16.01 -9.71
CA GLN A 130 5.22 14.78 -8.92
C GLN A 130 6.41 13.95 -9.39
N VAL A 131 7.18 13.48 -8.42
CA VAL A 131 8.33 12.60 -8.63
C VAL A 131 8.08 11.32 -7.85
N GLY A 132 8.25 10.17 -8.49
CA GLY A 132 8.02 8.88 -7.86
C GLY A 132 8.74 7.74 -8.56
N THR A 133 8.66 6.57 -7.94
CA THR A 133 9.19 5.33 -8.47
C THR A 133 8.04 4.40 -8.81
N PRO A 134 7.80 4.07 -10.09
CA PRO A 134 6.81 3.05 -10.46
C PRO A 134 7.21 1.70 -9.88
N THR A 135 6.22 0.93 -9.43
CA THR A 135 6.43 -0.40 -8.85
C THR A 135 5.65 -1.44 -9.64
N TYR A 136 6.33 -2.46 -10.15
CA TYR A 136 5.65 -3.58 -10.79
C TYR A 136 5.00 -4.49 -9.73
N ALA A 137 3.71 -4.77 -9.87
CA ALA A 137 2.98 -5.58 -8.88
C ALA A 137 3.50 -7.01 -8.74
N GLY A 138 4.11 -7.56 -9.80
CA GLY A 138 4.79 -8.85 -9.75
C GLY A 138 5.98 -8.85 -8.80
N ASP A 139 6.80 -7.78 -8.83
CA ASP A 139 7.97 -7.66 -7.96
C ASP A 139 7.55 -7.42 -6.50
N LEU A 140 6.50 -6.63 -6.26
CA LEU A 140 5.90 -6.52 -4.93
C LEU A 140 5.41 -7.87 -4.41
N ALA A 141 4.76 -8.68 -5.26
CA ALA A 141 4.30 -10.02 -4.88
C ALA A 141 5.49 -10.94 -4.51
N VAL A 142 6.58 -10.89 -5.28
CA VAL A 142 7.81 -11.63 -4.96
C VAL A 142 8.41 -11.16 -3.64
N ALA A 143 8.45 -9.85 -3.38
CA ALA A 143 8.91 -9.31 -2.10
C ALA A 143 8.06 -9.79 -0.92
N MET A 144 6.72 -9.82 -1.07
CA MET A 144 5.82 -10.36 -0.04
C MET A 144 6.05 -11.86 0.22
N LEU A 145 6.29 -12.64 -0.85
CA LEU A 145 6.64 -14.06 -0.72
C LEU A 145 7.98 -14.26 -0.03
N ALA A 146 8.97 -13.42 -0.31
CA ALA A 146 10.27 -13.45 0.39
C ALA A 146 10.11 -13.15 1.90
N VAL A 147 9.21 -12.24 2.29
CA VAL A 147 8.87 -12.02 3.71
C VAL A 147 8.26 -13.29 4.32
N LEU A 148 7.38 -13.97 3.59
CA LEU A 148 6.77 -15.23 4.01
C LEU A 148 7.82 -16.34 4.20
N GLU A 149 8.73 -16.52 3.22
CA GLU A 149 9.81 -17.50 3.31
C GLU A 149 10.73 -17.26 4.52
N ARG A 150 11.02 -15.98 4.81
CA ARG A 150 11.77 -15.62 6.02
C ARG A 150 10.99 -15.92 7.30
N ALA A 151 9.69 -15.73 7.29
CA ALA A 151 8.81 -16.06 8.41
C ALA A 151 8.82 -17.56 8.70
N GLU A 152 8.71 -18.40 7.66
CA GLU A 152 8.83 -19.86 7.77
C GLU A 152 10.20 -20.31 8.33
N ALA A 153 11.26 -19.57 8.01
CA ALA A 153 12.59 -19.79 8.56
C ALA A 153 12.79 -19.23 9.99
N GLY A 154 11.71 -18.79 10.66
CA GLY A 154 11.75 -18.21 12.01
C GLY A 154 12.38 -16.81 12.08
N LYS A 155 12.46 -16.09 10.96
CA LYS A 155 13.10 -14.77 10.84
C LYS A 155 12.08 -13.68 10.48
N PHE A 156 10.86 -13.78 10.98
CA PHE A 156 9.86 -12.73 10.80
C PHE A 156 10.21 -11.52 11.69
N ILE A 157 10.36 -10.36 11.07
CA ILE A 157 10.65 -9.11 11.78
C ILE A 157 9.45 -8.19 11.51
N PRO A 158 8.57 -7.98 12.50
CA PRO A 158 7.44 -7.06 12.38
C PRO A 158 7.91 -5.63 12.17
N GLY A 159 7.11 -4.83 11.48
CA GLY A 159 7.41 -3.42 11.27
C GLY A 159 6.87 -2.87 9.96
N ILE A 160 7.25 -1.63 9.69
CA ILE A 160 6.93 -0.92 8.46
C ILE A 160 8.16 -0.93 7.55
N TYR A 161 7.93 -1.23 6.28
CA TYR A 161 8.96 -1.30 5.25
C TYR A 161 8.49 -0.54 4.01
N HIS A 162 9.45 0.02 3.26
CA HIS A 162 9.19 0.57 1.94
C HIS A 162 9.63 -0.43 0.88
N PHE A 163 8.83 -0.57 -0.16
CA PHE A 163 9.18 -1.35 -1.36
C PHE A 163 8.75 -0.61 -2.61
N SER A 164 9.68 -0.37 -3.49
CA SER A 164 9.48 0.08 -4.87
C SER A 164 10.55 -0.54 -5.76
N ASP A 165 10.35 -0.52 -7.07
CA ASP A 165 11.42 -0.82 -7.99
C ASP A 165 12.45 0.31 -8.02
N GLU A 166 13.46 0.21 -8.88
CA GLU A 166 14.50 1.22 -9.02
C GLU A 166 14.15 2.26 -10.09
N GLY A 167 14.76 3.41 -9.96
CA GLY A 167 14.58 4.51 -10.90
C GLY A 167 13.65 5.60 -10.37
N VAL A 168 13.55 6.67 -11.13
CA VAL A 168 12.75 7.86 -10.80
C VAL A 168 12.13 8.40 -12.09
N CYS A 169 10.88 8.76 -12.07
CA CYS A 169 10.20 9.48 -13.15
C CYS A 169 9.22 10.52 -12.63
#